data_2b4c8eec515d35b0d10c4f8a063ae806
#
_entry.id   2b4c8eec515d35b0d10c4f8a063ae806
#
_cell.length_a   1.000
_cell.length_b   1.000
_cell.length_c   1.000
_cell.angle_alpha   90.00
_cell.angle_beta   90.00
_cell.angle_gamma   90.00
#
_symmetry.space_group_name_H-M   'P 1'
#
loop_
_entity.id
_entity.type
_entity.pdbx_description
1 polymer ?
#
loop_
_entity_poly.entity_id
_entity_poly.type
_entity_poly.pdbx_seq_one_letter_code
_entity_poly.pdbx_strand_id
1 'polypeptide(L)'
;ADRVEVQLGTLGKALGAAGGYICGTQALIDLLVNRARSFIFSTAPVPAQSAAAKRGVELVQSDEGEAMRTRLWANVDTLKNGMIRQGWKLPVVRSAILPLMIGDERNALGLAQRLREAGIWVPAVRYPTVARGEARLRVTVSAVHQPEHLDALLRALGERAVDA
;
A
#
# COMPACT_ATOMS: atom_id res chain seq x y z
N ALA A 1 11.05 18.11 -4.65
CA ALA A 1 10.00 18.93 -4.03
C ALA A 1 9.85 20.27 -4.74
N ASP A 2 10.95 20.94 -5.10
CA ASP A 2 10.98 22.33 -5.61
C ASP A 2 10.26 22.57 -6.96
N ARG A 3 9.83 21.53 -7.64
CA ARG A 3 9.10 21.58 -8.90
C ARG A 3 7.60 21.28 -8.77
N VAL A 4 7.13 21.13 -7.54
CA VAL A 4 5.72 20.80 -7.24
C VAL A 4 5.18 21.88 -6.30
N GLU A 5 4.28 22.72 -6.81
CA GLU A 5 3.75 23.87 -6.09
C GLU A 5 2.80 23.46 -4.96
N VAL A 6 2.06 22.39 -5.17
CA VAL A 6 1.09 21.88 -4.19
C VAL A 6 1.37 20.40 -3.93
N GLN A 7 1.68 20.06 -2.69
CA GLN A 7 1.88 18.69 -2.25
C GLN A 7 0.75 18.27 -1.32
N LEU A 8 0.11 17.14 -1.62
CA LEU A 8 -0.95 16.57 -0.80
C LEU A 8 -0.56 15.17 -0.34
N GLY A 9 -0.79 14.88 0.92
CA GLY A 9 -0.58 13.56 1.49
C GLY A 9 -1.72 13.10 2.38
N THR A 10 -1.79 11.80 2.60
CA THR A 10 -2.75 11.17 3.51
C THR A 10 -2.05 10.65 4.75
N LEU A 11 -2.65 10.88 5.91
CA LEU A 11 -2.18 10.39 7.20
C LEU A 11 -2.73 8.99 7.56
N GLY A 12 -3.76 8.54 6.83
CA GLY A 12 -4.48 7.29 7.11
C GLY A 12 -3.90 6.02 6.48
N LYS A 13 -2.66 6.07 5.98
CA LYS A 13 -1.97 4.91 5.39
C LYS A 13 -0.68 4.60 6.16
N ALA A 14 0.48 4.84 5.58
CA ALA A 14 1.78 4.55 6.20
C ALA A 14 1.99 5.24 7.56
N LEU A 15 1.35 6.38 7.80
CA LEU A 15 1.46 7.13 9.06
C LEU A 15 0.50 6.64 10.15
N GLY A 16 -0.40 5.69 9.87
CA GLY A 16 -1.24 5.02 10.86
C GLY A 16 -2.24 5.92 11.60
N ALA A 17 -2.55 7.12 11.05
CA ALA A 17 -3.48 8.07 11.64
C ALA A 17 -4.71 8.27 10.74
N ALA A 18 -5.38 9.41 10.80
CA ALA A 18 -6.45 9.77 9.90
C ALA A 18 -6.29 11.22 9.40
N GLY A 19 -6.97 11.55 8.30
CA GLY A 19 -6.90 12.87 7.70
C GLY A 19 -5.87 12.97 6.57
N GLY A 20 -5.57 14.21 6.21
CA GLY A 20 -4.60 14.55 5.17
C GLY A 20 -3.98 15.91 5.43
N TYR A 21 -3.01 16.26 4.61
CA TYR A 21 -2.34 17.55 4.67
C TYR A 21 -2.09 18.09 3.27
N ILE A 22 -1.97 19.41 3.20
CA ILE A 22 -1.51 20.13 2.02
C ILE A 22 -0.30 20.96 2.43
N CYS A 23 0.74 20.90 1.60
CA CYS A 23 1.94 21.73 1.74
C CYS A 23 2.14 22.55 0.47
N GLY A 24 2.64 23.77 0.64
CA GLY A 24 2.96 24.69 -0.44
C GLY A 24 3.55 25.98 0.08
N THR A 25 3.57 27.02 -0.73
CA THR A 25 4.00 28.36 -0.30
C THR A 25 3.08 28.90 0.78
N GLN A 26 3.59 29.84 1.61
CA GLN A 26 2.76 30.48 2.65
C GLN A 26 1.53 31.17 2.03
N ALA A 27 1.70 31.83 0.89
CA ALA A 27 0.59 32.47 0.17
C ALA A 27 -0.53 31.49 -0.23
N LEU A 28 -0.16 30.26 -0.65
CA LEU A 28 -1.12 29.19 -0.94
C LEU A 28 -1.84 28.76 0.34
N ILE A 29 -1.12 28.55 1.42
CA ILE A 29 -1.72 28.12 2.69
C ILE A 29 -2.66 29.18 3.23
N ASP A 30 -2.27 30.45 3.20
CA ASP A 30 -3.13 31.59 3.60
C ASP A 30 -4.40 31.67 2.73
N LEU A 31 -4.27 31.47 1.42
CA LEU A 31 -5.42 31.40 0.51
C LEU A 31 -6.36 30.27 0.90
N LEU A 32 -5.85 29.07 1.14
CA LEU A 32 -6.66 27.88 1.49
C LEU A 32 -7.39 28.08 2.83
N VAL A 33 -6.69 28.57 3.85
CA VAL A 33 -7.28 28.85 5.18
C VAL A 33 -8.45 29.85 5.07
N ASN A 34 -8.35 30.84 4.17
CA ASN A 34 -9.35 31.89 4.03
C ASN A 34 -10.44 31.62 2.98
N ARG A 35 -10.21 30.69 2.05
CA ARG A 35 -11.10 30.51 0.87
C ARG A 35 -11.54 29.07 0.63
N ALA A 36 -10.86 28.06 1.19
CA ALA A 36 -11.25 26.67 0.99
C ALA A 36 -12.49 26.31 1.85
N ARG A 37 -13.65 26.30 1.23
CA ARG A 37 -14.94 26.05 1.92
C ARG A 37 -14.95 24.71 2.68
N SER A 38 -14.37 23.65 2.11
CA SER A 38 -14.26 22.34 2.74
C SER A 38 -13.37 22.35 4.00
N PHE A 39 -12.44 23.29 4.11
CA PHE A 39 -11.63 23.48 5.32
C PHE A 39 -12.38 24.37 6.33
N ILE A 40 -12.89 25.53 5.90
CA ILE A 40 -13.54 26.54 6.76
C ILE A 40 -14.78 25.96 7.47
N PHE A 41 -15.58 25.15 6.77
CA PHE A 41 -16.85 24.60 7.26
C PHE A 41 -16.73 23.15 7.74
N SER A 42 -15.52 22.68 8.02
CA SER A 42 -15.26 21.35 8.56
C SER A 42 -14.99 21.41 10.07
N THR A 43 -15.43 20.38 10.78
CA THR A 43 -15.12 20.24 12.19
C THR A 43 -13.65 19.84 12.35
N ALA A 44 -12.98 20.43 13.34
CA ALA A 44 -11.59 20.10 13.67
C ALA A 44 -11.43 18.62 14.05
N PRO A 45 -10.32 17.96 13.66
CA PRO A 45 -10.02 16.60 14.08
C PRO A 45 -9.83 16.53 15.61
N VAL A 46 -10.12 15.37 16.19
CA VAL A 46 -9.91 15.15 17.62
C VAL A 46 -8.41 15.19 17.96
N PRO A 47 -8.01 15.71 19.14
CA PRO A 47 -6.60 15.85 19.52
C PRO A 47 -5.80 14.55 19.45
N ALA A 48 -6.42 13.41 19.82
CA ALA A 48 -5.78 12.09 19.76
C ALA A 48 -5.35 11.71 18.32
N GLN A 49 -6.16 12.05 17.32
CA GLN A 49 -5.84 11.83 15.90
C GLN A 49 -4.63 12.67 15.47
N SER A 50 -4.58 13.92 15.87
CA SER A 50 -3.44 14.81 15.59
C SER A 50 -2.15 14.34 16.28
N ALA A 51 -2.25 13.86 17.52
CA ALA A 51 -1.12 13.28 18.25
C ALA A 51 -0.60 12.01 17.58
N ALA A 52 -1.49 11.13 17.14
CA ALA A 52 -1.11 9.92 16.38
C ALA A 52 -0.40 10.27 15.06
N ALA A 53 -0.92 11.26 14.32
CA ALA A 53 -0.31 11.75 13.08
C ALA A 53 1.10 12.31 13.33
N LYS A 54 1.26 13.14 14.36
CA LYS A 54 2.56 13.67 14.78
C LYS A 54 3.55 12.53 15.07
N ARG A 55 3.15 11.55 15.88
CA ARG A 55 4.02 10.40 16.20
C ARG A 55 4.38 9.60 14.99
N GLY A 56 3.45 9.40 14.04
CA GLY A 56 3.72 8.73 12.76
C GLY A 56 4.79 9.46 11.93
N VAL A 57 4.73 10.79 11.86
CA VAL A 57 5.74 11.61 11.17
C VAL A 57 7.10 11.51 11.86
N GLU A 58 7.15 11.66 13.19
CA GLU A 58 8.38 11.51 13.98
C GLU A 58 9.04 10.15 13.77
N LEU A 59 8.24 9.07 13.77
CA LEU A 59 8.74 7.72 13.51
C LEU A 59 9.34 7.59 12.10
N VAL A 60 8.66 8.08 11.08
CA VAL A 60 9.16 8.02 9.69
C VAL A 60 10.48 8.77 9.53
N GLN A 61 10.71 9.84 10.31
CA GLN A 61 11.94 10.64 10.28
C GLN A 61 13.06 10.10 11.17
N SER A 62 12.81 9.08 11.97
CA SER A 62 13.77 8.51 12.91
C SER A 62 14.61 7.38 12.30
N ASP A 63 15.70 7.01 12.98
CA ASP A 63 16.53 5.84 12.64
C ASP A 63 15.71 4.53 12.69
N GLU A 64 14.74 4.44 13.59
CA GLU A 64 13.81 3.31 13.65
C GLU A 64 12.98 3.23 12.37
N GLY A 65 12.46 4.37 11.89
CA GLY A 65 11.72 4.44 10.63
C GLY A 65 12.58 4.05 9.42
N GLU A 66 13.87 4.41 9.41
CA GLU A 66 14.80 3.97 8.36
C GLU A 66 15.04 2.46 8.41
N ALA A 67 15.25 1.89 9.58
CA ALA A 67 15.38 0.45 9.76
C ALA A 67 14.12 -0.30 9.33
N MET A 68 12.93 0.26 9.60
CA MET A 68 11.66 -0.30 9.12
C MET A 68 11.56 -0.27 7.59
N ARG A 69 11.97 0.82 6.93
CA ARG A 69 11.98 0.92 5.46
C ARG A 69 12.95 -0.09 4.84
N THR A 70 14.13 -0.24 5.40
CA THR A 70 15.11 -1.25 4.95
C THR A 70 14.52 -2.66 5.00
N ARG A 71 13.90 -3.02 6.12
CA ARG A 71 13.22 -4.31 6.30
C ARG A 71 12.04 -4.50 5.35
N LEU A 72 11.23 -3.43 5.14
CA LEU A 72 10.14 -3.46 4.18
C LEU A 72 10.62 -3.82 2.77
N TRP A 73 11.69 -3.17 2.30
CA TRP A 73 12.21 -3.43 0.97
C TRP A 73 12.86 -4.82 0.85
N ALA A 74 13.52 -5.31 1.88
CA ALA A 74 14.01 -6.69 1.92
C ALA A 74 12.86 -7.70 1.80
N ASN A 75 11.74 -7.46 2.50
CA ASN A 75 10.53 -8.29 2.41
C ASN A 75 9.91 -8.24 1.00
N VAL A 76 9.84 -7.04 0.40
CA VAL A 76 9.34 -6.85 -0.99
C VAL A 76 10.20 -7.64 -1.98
N ASP A 77 11.53 -7.53 -1.89
CA ASP A 77 12.44 -8.23 -2.79
C ASP A 77 12.38 -9.74 -2.60
N THR A 78 12.25 -10.23 -1.38
CA THR A 78 12.07 -11.65 -1.08
C THR A 78 10.82 -12.21 -1.77
N LEU A 79 9.67 -11.57 -1.57
CA LEU A 79 8.41 -12.01 -2.20
C LEU A 79 8.45 -11.87 -3.71
N LYS A 80 8.91 -10.74 -4.24
CA LYS A 80 9.04 -10.51 -5.68
C LYS A 80 9.86 -11.61 -6.35
N ASN A 81 11.04 -11.89 -5.80
CA ASN A 81 11.94 -12.89 -6.36
C ASN A 81 11.38 -14.32 -6.19
N GLY A 82 10.71 -14.61 -5.07
CA GLY A 82 10.02 -15.87 -4.83
C GLY A 82 8.91 -16.12 -5.85
N MET A 83 8.03 -15.15 -6.06
CA MET A 83 6.95 -15.23 -7.03
C MET A 83 7.47 -15.39 -8.47
N ILE A 84 8.52 -14.65 -8.86
CA ILE A 84 9.13 -14.79 -10.19
C ILE A 84 9.69 -16.20 -10.39
N ARG A 85 10.38 -16.78 -9.40
CA ARG A 85 10.90 -18.17 -9.46
C ARG A 85 9.77 -19.19 -9.61
N GLN A 86 8.59 -18.91 -9.08
CA GLN A 86 7.39 -19.76 -9.23
C GLN A 86 6.60 -19.50 -10.54
N GLY A 87 7.17 -18.73 -11.47
CA GLY A 87 6.56 -18.46 -12.78
C GLY A 87 5.50 -17.36 -12.78
N TRP A 88 5.28 -16.65 -11.66
CA TRP A 88 4.32 -15.56 -11.61
C TRP A 88 4.85 -14.31 -12.34
N LYS A 89 3.99 -13.69 -13.14
CA LYS A 89 4.32 -12.43 -13.84
C LYS A 89 3.98 -11.24 -12.94
N LEU A 90 4.98 -10.40 -12.70
CA LEU A 90 4.84 -9.15 -11.96
C LEU A 90 5.22 -7.97 -12.87
N PRO A 91 4.48 -6.86 -12.87
CA PRO A 91 4.94 -5.63 -13.48
C PRO A 91 6.13 -5.05 -12.69
N VAL A 92 6.66 -3.91 -13.15
CA VAL A 92 7.71 -3.20 -12.40
C VAL A 92 7.17 -2.79 -11.03
N VAL A 93 7.72 -3.38 -9.97
CA VAL A 93 7.35 -3.09 -8.57
C VAL A 93 8.18 -1.91 -8.07
N ARG A 94 7.50 -0.82 -7.71
CA ARG A 94 8.09 0.42 -7.16
C ARG A 94 7.47 0.84 -5.82
N SER A 95 6.73 -0.07 -5.18
CA SER A 95 6.05 0.20 -3.92
C SER A 95 5.95 -1.09 -3.09
N ALA A 96 5.46 -0.97 -1.86
CA ALA A 96 5.17 -2.12 -0.99
C ALA A 96 3.92 -2.93 -1.43
N ILE A 97 3.41 -2.70 -2.64
CA ILE A 97 2.30 -3.43 -3.23
C ILE A 97 2.82 -4.18 -4.46
N LEU A 98 2.67 -5.51 -4.44
CA LEU A 98 2.99 -6.38 -5.56
C LEU A 98 1.67 -6.80 -6.23
N PRO A 99 1.35 -6.27 -7.42
CA PRO A 99 0.16 -6.69 -8.15
C PRO A 99 0.46 -8.00 -8.87
N LEU A 100 -0.15 -9.10 -8.41
CA LEU A 100 -0.03 -10.41 -9.02
C LEU A 100 -1.09 -10.55 -10.12
N MET A 101 -0.66 -10.47 -11.37
CA MET A 101 -1.55 -10.43 -12.53
C MET A 101 -2.15 -11.81 -12.81
N ILE A 102 -3.49 -11.91 -12.74
CA ILE A 102 -4.24 -13.15 -12.97
C ILE A 102 -4.99 -13.09 -14.31
N GLY A 103 -5.54 -11.93 -14.65
CA GLY A 103 -6.32 -11.70 -15.88
C GLY A 103 -7.81 -11.96 -15.69
N ASP A 104 -8.21 -13.21 -15.55
CA ASP A 104 -9.62 -13.60 -15.37
C ASP A 104 -10.11 -13.29 -13.94
N GLU A 105 -11.34 -12.77 -13.83
CA GLU A 105 -11.93 -12.36 -12.55
C GLU A 105 -12.26 -13.56 -11.64
N ARG A 106 -12.75 -14.67 -12.21
CA ARG A 106 -13.12 -15.87 -11.46
C ARG A 106 -11.88 -16.54 -10.89
N ASN A 107 -10.81 -16.60 -11.70
CA ASN A 107 -9.52 -17.15 -11.27
C ASN A 107 -8.90 -16.30 -10.15
N ALA A 108 -8.98 -14.96 -10.25
CA ALA A 108 -8.50 -14.07 -9.22
C ALA A 108 -9.27 -14.24 -7.90
N LEU A 109 -10.60 -14.35 -7.97
CA LEU A 109 -11.45 -14.60 -6.79
C LEU A 109 -11.18 -15.98 -6.19
N GLY A 110 -11.08 -17.02 -7.02
CA GLY A 110 -10.77 -18.37 -6.58
C GLY A 110 -9.42 -18.47 -5.88
N LEU A 111 -8.37 -17.81 -6.42
CA LEU A 111 -7.07 -17.76 -5.78
C LEU A 111 -7.10 -16.99 -4.45
N ALA A 112 -7.79 -15.86 -4.40
CA ALA A 112 -7.96 -15.09 -3.16
C ALA A 112 -8.67 -15.91 -2.08
N GLN A 113 -9.70 -16.71 -2.46
CA GLN A 113 -10.42 -17.58 -1.56
C GLN A 113 -9.54 -18.72 -1.02
N ARG A 114 -8.76 -19.41 -1.87
CA ARG A 114 -7.81 -20.45 -1.43
C ARG A 114 -6.76 -19.89 -0.45
N LEU A 115 -6.22 -18.70 -0.72
CA LEU A 115 -5.29 -18.04 0.19
C LEU A 115 -5.96 -17.75 1.54
N ARG A 116 -7.20 -17.28 1.53
CA ARG A 116 -7.98 -17.01 2.75
C ARG A 116 -8.22 -18.29 3.59
N GLU A 117 -8.52 -19.40 2.94
CA GLU A 117 -8.67 -20.72 3.59
C GLU A 117 -7.36 -21.19 4.21
N ALA A 118 -6.22 -20.80 3.63
CA ALA A 118 -4.88 -21.01 4.20
C ALA A 118 -4.49 -19.96 5.28
N GLY A 119 -5.43 -19.12 5.72
CA GLY A 119 -5.16 -18.06 6.72
C GLY A 119 -4.46 -16.83 6.18
N ILE A 120 -4.39 -16.65 4.86
CA ILE A 120 -3.64 -15.56 4.22
C ILE A 120 -4.62 -14.60 3.54
N TRP A 121 -4.68 -13.35 4.01
CA TRP A 121 -5.57 -12.34 3.48
C TRP A 121 -4.90 -11.56 2.32
N VAL A 122 -5.31 -11.85 1.08
CA VAL A 122 -4.89 -11.11 -0.13
C VAL A 122 -6.12 -10.79 -0.96
N PRO A 123 -6.54 -9.53 -1.07
CA PRO A 123 -7.73 -9.16 -1.83
C PRO A 123 -7.51 -9.26 -3.34
N ALA A 124 -8.53 -9.73 -4.04
CA ALA A 124 -8.64 -9.63 -5.48
C ALA A 124 -9.16 -8.25 -5.90
N VAL A 125 -8.47 -7.63 -6.86
CA VAL A 125 -8.88 -6.38 -7.51
C VAL A 125 -9.35 -6.73 -8.91
N ARG A 126 -10.59 -6.34 -9.25
CA ARG A 126 -11.28 -6.67 -10.50
C ARG A 126 -12.09 -5.49 -11.01
N TYR A 127 -12.78 -5.67 -12.13
CA TYR A 127 -13.72 -4.65 -12.62
C TYR A 127 -14.77 -4.28 -11.53
N PRO A 128 -15.13 -2.99 -11.40
CA PRO A 128 -14.73 -1.84 -12.21
C PRO A 128 -13.43 -1.13 -11.77
N THR A 129 -12.75 -1.61 -10.74
CA THR A 129 -11.52 -0.98 -10.22
C THR A 129 -10.35 -1.06 -11.23
N VAL A 130 -10.33 -2.12 -12.02
CA VAL A 130 -9.40 -2.34 -13.13
C VAL A 130 -10.19 -2.73 -14.38
N ALA A 131 -9.59 -2.67 -15.57
CA ALA A 131 -10.22 -3.09 -16.79
C ALA A 131 -10.56 -4.60 -16.78
N ARG A 132 -11.54 -5.01 -17.61
CA ARG A 132 -11.87 -6.44 -17.79
C ARG A 132 -10.65 -7.18 -18.36
N GLY A 133 -10.40 -8.38 -17.86
CA GLY A 133 -9.23 -9.17 -18.23
C GLY A 133 -7.94 -8.74 -17.51
N GLU A 134 -8.01 -7.78 -16.61
CA GLU A 134 -6.87 -7.29 -15.83
C GLU A 134 -6.98 -7.56 -14.34
N ALA A 135 -7.79 -8.52 -13.93
CA ALA A 135 -7.94 -8.89 -12.54
C ALA A 135 -6.60 -9.36 -11.95
N ARG A 136 -6.36 -9.00 -10.71
CA ARG A 136 -5.11 -9.25 -10.01
C ARG A 136 -5.32 -9.44 -8.52
N LEU A 137 -4.37 -10.08 -7.86
CA LEU A 137 -4.27 -10.01 -6.40
C LEU A 137 -3.41 -8.81 -6.00
N ARG A 138 -3.82 -8.12 -4.95
CA ARG A 138 -3.08 -7.00 -4.36
C ARG A 138 -2.33 -7.50 -3.14
N VAL A 139 -1.11 -7.96 -3.34
CA VAL A 139 -0.24 -8.35 -2.22
C VAL A 139 0.38 -7.10 -1.61
N THR A 140 0.02 -6.80 -0.37
CA THR A 140 0.56 -5.64 0.37
C THR A 140 1.57 -6.12 1.40
N VAL A 141 2.80 -5.63 1.31
CA VAL A 141 3.90 -5.99 2.19
C VAL A 141 4.06 -4.94 3.28
N SER A 142 4.47 -5.38 4.46
CA SER A 142 4.75 -4.51 5.61
C SER A 142 6.11 -4.86 6.23
N ALA A 143 6.72 -3.90 6.90
CA ALA A 143 7.96 -4.08 7.66
C ALA A 143 7.81 -5.03 8.86
N VAL A 144 6.58 -5.30 9.31
CA VAL A 144 6.29 -6.21 10.42
C VAL A 144 6.11 -7.67 9.99
N HIS A 145 6.02 -7.93 8.68
CA HIS A 145 6.00 -9.31 8.21
C HIS A 145 7.33 -10.00 8.53
N GLN A 146 7.22 -11.20 9.09
CA GLN A 146 8.36 -12.07 9.39
C GLN A 146 8.60 -13.01 8.20
N PRO A 147 9.81 -13.63 8.10
CA PRO A 147 10.13 -14.58 7.02
C PRO A 147 9.09 -15.69 6.86
N GLU A 148 8.57 -16.22 7.98
CA GLU A 148 7.56 -17.29 7.99
C GLU A 148 6.26 -16.88 7.29
N HIS A 149 5.86 -15.60 7.39
CA HIS A 149 4.67 -15.07 6.71
C HIS A 149 4.91 -15.01 5.19
N LEU A 150 6.11 -14.62 4.76
CA LEU A 150 6.47 -14.56 3.35
C LEU A 150 6.52 -15.96 2.74
N ASP A 151 7.15 -16.91 3.45
CA ASP A 151 7.23 -18.31 3.05
C ASP A 151 5.86 -18.98 3.00
N ALA A 152 4.98 -18.67 3.95
CA ALA A 152 3.60 -19.16 3.94
C ALA A 152 2.84 -18.70 2.69
N LEU A 153 2.96 -17.42 2.33
CA LEU A 153 2.35 -16.90 1.11
C LEU A 153 2.93 -17.58 -0.14
N LEU A 154 4.24 -17.71 -0.26
CA LEU A 154 4.89 -18.36 -1.40
C LEU A 154 4.47 -19.83 -1.53
N ARG A 155 4.40 -20.57 -0.43
CA ARG A 155 3.91 -21.96 -0.44
C ARG A 155 2.44 -22.05 -0.87
N ALA A 156 1.58 -21.16 -0.37
CA ALA A 156 0.15 -21.17 -0.68
C ALA A 156 -0.15 -20.73 -2.13
N LEU A 157 0.69 -19.85 -2.70
CA LEU A 157 0.60 -19.48 -4.12
C LEU A 157 1.00 -20.65 -5.03
N GLY A 158 2.05 -21.39 -4.65
CA GLY A 158 2.60 -22.47 -5.47
C GLY A 158 3.17 -21.98 -6.80
N GLU A 159 3.58 -22.92 -7.64
CA GLU A 159 3.97 -22.64 -9.01
C GLU A 159 2.75 -22.19 -9.83
N ARG A 160 2.95 -21.22 -10.69
CA ARG A 160 1.91 -20.84 -11.65
C ARG A 160 1.75 -21.97 -12.66
N ALA A 161 0.56 -22.57 -12.70
CA ALA A 161 0.23 -23.49 -13.79
C ALA A 161 0.42 -22.73 -15.12
N VAL A 162 1.24 -23.28 -15.99
CA VAL A 162 1.35 -22.79 -17.38
C VAL A 162 0.01 -23.08 -18.00
N ASP A 163 -0.73 -22.03 -18.41
CA ASP A 163 -1.97 -22.21 -19.15
C ASP A 163 -1.65 -23.09 -20.36
N ALA A 164 -2.25 -24.30 -20.38
CA ALA A 164 -2.18 -25.23 -21.48
C ALA A 164 -3.08 -24.75 -22.65
#